data_929ccc8d3093660b70c8aae9700351b4
#
_entry.id   929ccc8d3093660b70c8aae9700351b4
#
_cell.length_a   1.000
_cell.length_b   1.000
_cell.length_c   1.000
_cell.angle_alpha   90.00
_cell.angle_beta   90.00
_cell.angle_gamma   90.00
#
_symmetry.space_group_name_H-M   'P 1'
#
loop_
_entity.id
_entity.type
_entity.pdbx_description
1 polymer ?
#
loop_
_entity_poly.entity_id
_entity_poly.type
_entity_poly.pdbx_seq_one_letter_code
_entity_poly.pdbx_strand_id
1 'polypeptide(L)'
;RHVKANKSIDDEIVFWGAGDDDPLSHTDPDDAVEKILDARLGPEMTAAEVRAVLPETIEIVGYRRMAVDPEHYADGCIDSLLEVLDQEHGDPSGDFSEPTSAMREAALAFCRTVIAEYVCWSCEEVRRQTITVEHWVKENRPDWMEEQS
;
A
#
# COMPACT_ATOMS: atom_id res chain seq x y z
N ARG A 1 17.80 -20.64 -17.85
CA ARG A 1 17.07 -19.50 -17.35
C ARG A 1 15.94 -19.92 -16.41
N HIS A 2 15.99 -19.45 -15.21
CA HIS A 2 14.89 -19.65 -14.29
C HIS A 2 13.73 -18.74 -14.66
N VAL A 3 12.65 -19.34 -15.05
CA VAL A 3 11.37 -18.65 -14.93
C VAL A 3 11.20 -18.42 -13.43
N LYS A 4 11.27 -17.19 -13.00
CA LYS A 4 10.89 -16.87 -11.63
C LYS A 4 9.53 -17.52 -11.39
N ALA A 5 9.46 -18.36 -10.37
CA ALA A 5 8.19 -18.82 -9.88
C ALA A 5 7.27 -17.60 -9.87
N ASN A 6 6.19 -17.67 -10.60
CA ASN A 6 5.17 -16.63 -10.55
C ASN A 6 4.76 -16.47 -9.10
N LYS A 7 5.29 -15.44 -8.46
CA LYS A 7 4.67 -15.00 -7.22
C LYS A 7 3.23 -14.73 -7.57
N SER A 8 2.32 -15.42 -6.93
CA SER A 8 0.93 -15.07 -7.07
C SER A 8 0.77 -13.59 -6.69
N ILE A 9 -0.21 -12.92 -7.26
CA ILE A 9 -0.51 -11.52 -6.91
C ILE A 9 -0.68 -11.40 -5.38
N ASP A 10 -1.21 -12.44 -4.75
CA ASP A 10 -1.41 -12.48 -3.29
C ASP A 10 -0.12 -12.35 -2.49
N ASP A 11 1.01 -12.85 -3.01
CA ASP A 11 2.31 -12.73 -2.34
C ASP A 11 2.86 -11.31 -2.35
N GLU A 12 2.34 -10.43 -3.23
CA GLU A 12 2.74 -9.03 -3.29
C GLU A 12 1.89 -8.16 -2.36
N ILE A 13 0.74 -8.66 -1.91
CA ILE A 13 -0.16 -7.91 -1.05
C ILE A 13 0.42 -7.85 0.35
N VAL A 14 0.65 -6.64 0.85
CA VAL A 14 1.19 -6.41 2.18
C VAL A 14 0.17 -5.88 3.17
N PHE A 15 -0.89 -5.25 2.68
CA PHE A 15 -1.95 -4.71 3.52
C PHE A 15 -3.33 -5.02 2.95
N TRP A 16 -4.30 -5.18 3.86
CA TRP A 16 -5.69 -5.38 3.53
C TRP A 16 -6.54 -4.35 4.27
N GLY A 17 -7.59 -3.88 3.64
CA GLY A 17 -8.49 -2.92 4.25
C GLY A 17 -9.88 -2.90 3.63
N ALA A 18 -10.72 -2.02 4.12
CA ALA A 18 -12.12 -1.85 3.69
C ALA A 18 -12.27 -1.01 2.41
N GLY A 19 -11.17 -0.69 1.73
CA GLY A 19 -11.17 0.21 0.59
C GLY A 19 -10.58 1.57 0.95
N ASP A 20 -11.10 2.62 0.35
CA ASP A 20 -10.51 3.96 0.40
C ASP A 20 -10.37 4.56 1.81
N ASP A 21 -11.18 4.10 2.77
CA ASP A 21 -11.25 4.68 4.10
C ASP A 21 -10.13 4.21 5.05
N ASP A 22 -9.56 3.02 4.81
CA ASP A 22 -8.55 2.47 5.72
C ASP A 22 -7.62 1.48 5.00
N PRO A 23 -6.81 1.95 4.05
CA PRO A 23 -6.06 1.04 3.18
C PRO A 23 -4.90 0.29 3.84
N LEU A 24 -4.38 0.76 4.96
CA LEU A 24 -3.12 0.27 5.51
C LEU A 24 -3.25 -0.42 6.88
N SER A 25 -4.45 -0.85 7.24
CA SER A 25 -4.71 -1.24 8.62
C SER A 25 -4.35 -2.68 8.98
N HIS A 26 -4.33 -3.59 8.02
CA HIS A 26 -4.18 -5.02 8.35
C HIS A 26 -3.23 -5.75 7.43
N THR A 27 -2.42 -6.63 8.00
CA THR A 27 -1.52 -7.51 7.25
C THR A 27 -2.19 -8.84 6.89
N ASP A 28 -3.32 -9.16 7.53
CA ASP A 28 -4.08 -10.38 7.32
C ASP A 28 -5.48 -10.03 6.80
N PRO A 29 -5.96 -10.66 5.72
CA PRO A 29 -7.30 -10.38 5.20
C PRO A 29 -8.41 -10.69 6.19
N ASP A 30 -8.28 -11.73 7.02
CA ASP A 30 -9.29 -12.06 8.00
C ASP A 30 -9.41 -11.00 9.10
N ASP A 31 -8.31 -10.37 9.49
CA ASP A 31 -8.34 -9.25 10.44
C ASP A 31 -9.07 -8.03 9.86
N ALA A 32 -8.90 -7.79 8.57
CA ALA A 32 -9.63 -6.72 7.89
C ALA A 32 -11.14 -7.00 7.89
N VAL A 33 -11.54 -8.23 7.57
CA VAL A 33 -12.95 -8.65 7.59
C VAL A 33 -13.52 -8.49 8.99
N GLU A 34 -12.81 -9.00 10.00
CA GLU A 34 -13.26 -8.94 11.40
C GLU A 34 -13.50 -7.50 11.84
N LYS A 35 -12.58 -6.60 11.54
CA LYS A 35 -12.71 -5.18 11.89
C LYS A 35 -13.92 -4.54 11.24
N ILE A 36 -14.14 -4.80 9.95
CA ILE A 36 -15.28 -4.26 9.21
C ILE A 36 -16.60 -4.73 9.84
N LEU A 37 -16.70 -6.01 10.14
CA LEU A 37 -17.92 -6.60 10.70
C LEU A 37 -18.12 -6.22 12.16
N ASP A 38 -17.07 -6.23 12.95
CA ASP A 38 -17.14 -5.87 14.37
C ASP A 38 -17.64 -4.43 14.58
N ALA A 39 -17.28 -3.53 13.67
CA ALA A 39 -17.75 -2.15 13.72
C ALA A 39 -19.29 -2.01 13.61
N ARG A 40 -19.95 -3.04 13.09
CA ARG A 40 -21.41 -3.08 12.96
C ARG A 40 -22.09 -3.74 14.15
N LEU A 41 -21.33 -4.38 15.02
CA LEU A 41 -21.88 -5.06 16.20
C LEU A 41 -21.86 -4.14 17.40
N GLY A 42 -22.95 -4.16 18.16
CA GLY A 42 -23.02 -3.50 19.45
C GLY A 42 -22.71 -4.48 20.59
N PRO A 43 -22.57 -3.98 21.81
CA PRO A 43 -22.41 -4.86 22.97
C PRO A 43 -23.67 -5.68 23.24
N GLU A 44 -23.49 -6.89 23.69
CA GLU A 44 -24.59 -7.76 24.16
C GLU A 44 -25.68 -8.05 23.14
N MET A 45 -25.30 -8.19 21.87
CA MET A 45 -26.26 -8.54 20.81
C MET A 45 -26.61 -10.03 20.84
N THR A 46 -27.87 -10.34 20.63
CA THR A 46 -28.32 -11.72 20.39
C THR A 46 -27.89 -12.19 19.00
N ALA A 47 -27.87 -13.50 18.78
CA ALA A 47 -27.56 -14.05 17.46
C ALA A 47 -28.51 -13.51 16.38
N ALA A 48 -29.79 -13.35 16.70
CA ALA A 48 -30.76 -12.79 15.77
C ALA A 48 -30.45 -11.32 15.43
N GLU A 49 -30.06 -10.53 16.42
CA GLU A 49 -29.66 -9.13 16.19
C GLU A 49 -28.40 -9.02 15.37
N VAL A 50 -27.41 -9.89 15.61
CA VAL A 50 -26.18 -9.96 14.82
C VAL A 50 -26.51 -10.26 13.35
N ARG A 51 -27.35 -11.27 13.10
CA ARG A 51 -27.76 -11.61 11.73
C ARG A 51 -28.48 -10.45 11.04
N ALA A 52 -29.25 -9.67 11.81
CA ALA A 52 -30.01 -8.55 11.26
C ALA A 52 -29.11 -7.37 10.82
N VAL A 53 -27.96 -7.17 11.48
CA VAL A 53 -27.08 -6.04 11.20
C VAL A 53 -25.92 -6.37 10.26
N LEU A 54 -25.56 -7.65 10.14
CA LEU A 54 -24.48 -8.05 9.25
C LEU A 54 -24.94 -8.04 7.79
N PRO A 55 -24.15 -7.47 6.89
CA PRO A 55 -24.47 -7.50 5.46
C PRO A 55 -24.31 -8.91 4.90
N GLU A 56 -24.90 -9.17 3.75
CA GLU A 56 -24.73 -10.44 3.04
C GLU A 56 -23.31 -10.63 2.55
N THR A 57 -22.73 -9.56 2.00
CA THR A 57 -21.36 -9.54 1.51
C THR A 57 -20.65 -8.27 1.93
N ILE A 58 -19.35 -8.35 2.01
CA ILE A 58 -18.47 -7.17 2.11
C ILE A 58 -17.37 -7.30 1.09
N GLU A 59 -16.73 -6.19 0.81
CA GLU A 59 -15.58 -6.15 -0.08
C GLU A 59 -14.34 -5.74 0.72
N ILE A 60 -13.25 -6.47 0.54
CA ILE A 60 -11.94 -6.09 1.07
C ILE A 60 -10.99 -5.83 -0.09
N VAL A 61 -10.03 -4.97 0.15
CA VAL A 61 -9.05 -4.57 -0.85
C VAL A 61 -7.66 -4.92 -0.39
N GLY A 62 -6.91 -5.59 -1.25
CA GLY A 62 -5.51 -5.90 -1.01
C GLY A 62 -4.62 -4.88 -1.70
N TYR A 63 -3.59 -4.42 -0.99
CA TYR A 63 -2.66 -3.39 -1.43
C TYR A 63 -1.22 -3.89 -1.41
N ARG A 64 -0.43 -3.41 -2.37
CA ARG A 64 1.03 -3.59 -2.35
C ARG A 64 1.70 -2.23 -2.25
N ARG A 65 2.92 -2.23 -1.77
CA ARG A 65 3.73 -1.01 -1.77
C ARG A 65 4.05 -0.61 -3.21
N MET A 66 3.97 0.67 -3.49
CA MET A 66 4.34 1.19 -4.80
C MET A 66 5.84 1.07 -5.00
N ALA A 67 6.25 0.70 -6.21
CA ALA A 67 7.64 0.76 -6.59
C ALA A 67 8.03 2.21 -6.86
N VAL A 68 9.18 2.62 -6.35
CA VAL A 68 9.74 3.95 -6.58
C VAL A 68 10.81 3.84 -7.67
N ASP A 69 10.63 4.59 -8.76
CA ASP A 69 11.57 4.56 -9.88
C ASP A 69 12.69 5.58 -9.65
N PRO A 70 13.95 5.11 -9.50
CA PRO A 70 15.08 6.02 -9.30
C PRO A 70 15.33 6.95 -10.49
N GLU A 71 15.01 6.54 -11.71
CA GLU A 71 15.18 7.38 -12.89
C GLU A 71 14.27 8.62 -12.84
N HIS A 72 13.11 8.49 -12.25
CA HIS A 72 12.18 9.60 -12.09
C HIS A 72 12.75 10.74 -11.24
N TYR A 73 13.63 10.41 -10.29
CA TYR A 73 14.18 11.39 -9.34
C TYR A 73 15.59 11.85 -9.68
N ALA A 74 16.32 11.13 -10.51
CA ALA A 74 17.72 11.42 -10.80
C ALA A 74 17.92 12.82 -11.40
N ASP A 75 17.14 13.18 -12.39
CA ASP A 75 17.26 14.50 -13.05
C ASP A 75 16.91 15.64 -12.09
N GLY A 76 15.92 15.45 -11.23
CA GLY A 76 15.57 16.44 -10.20
C GLY A 76 16.68 16.68 -9.18
N CYS A 77 17.41 15.64 -8.80
CA CYS A 77 18.58 15.78 -7.92
C CYS A 77 19.67 16.62 -8.57
N ILE A 78 19.96 16.39 -9.84
CA ILE A 78 20.96 17.16 -10.57
C ILE A 78 20.52 18.62 -10.70
N ASP A 79 19.29 18.85 -11.15
CA ASP A 79 18.76 20.19 -11.37
C ASP A 79 18.77 21.01 -10.10
N SER A 80 18.38 20.42 -8.97
CA SER A 80 18.37 21.10 -7.66
C SER A 80 19.77 21.51 -7.24
N LEU A 81 20.75 20.62 -7.37
CA LEU A 81 22.14 20.93 -7.01
C LEU A 81 22.75 21.97 -7.92
N LEU A 82 22.55 21.84 -9.24
CA LEU A 82 23.08 22.80 -10.21
C LEU A 82 22.46 24.19 -10.00
N GLU A 83 21.17 24.25 -9.68
CA GLU A 83 20.50 25.52 -9.40
C GLU A 83 21.17 26.24 -8.21
N VAL A 84 21.43 25.53 -7.12
CA VAL A 84 22.08 26.09 -5.94
C VAL A 84 23.51 26.54 -6.28
N LEU A 85 24.27 25.72 -7.00
CA LEU A 85 25.64 26.05 -7.40
C LEU A 85 25.68 27.26 -8.33
N ASP A 86 24.77 27.34 -9.29
CA ASP A 86 24.71 28.46 -10.22
C ASP A 86 24.30 29.76 -9.53
N GLN A 87 23.43 29.70 -8.52
CA GLN A 87 23.05 30.87 -7.72
C GLN A 87 24.23 31.40 -6.90
N GLU A 88 25.05 30.52 -6.35
CA GLU A 88 26.17 30.91 -5.47
C GLU A 88 27.47 31.18 -6.20
N HIS A 89 27.70 30.46 -7.31
CA HIS A 89 29.01 30.41 -7.98
C HIS A 89 28.93 30.47 -9.50
N GLY A 90 27.76 30.66 -10.06
CA GLY A 90 27.52 30.58 -11.48
C GLY A 90 28.02 31.80 -12.27
N ASP A 91 27.83 31.74 -13.58
CA ASP A 91 28.17 32.82 -14.52
C ASP A 91 27.33 34.07 -14.23
N PRO A 92 27.96 35.22 -13.95
CA PRO A 92 27.22 36.48 -13.78
C PRO A 92 26.37 36.88 -14.97
N SER A 93 26.65 36.34 -16.17
CA SER A 93 25.85 36.58 -17.38
C SER A 93 24.54 35.80 -17.38
N GLY A 94 24.32 34.88 -16.43
CA GLY A 94 23.09 34.13 -16.28
C GLY A 94 23.00 32.84 -17.12
N ASP A 95 24.09 32.39 -17.68
CA ASP A 95 24.12 31.08 -18.36
C ASP A 95 24.02 29.95 -17.34
N PHE A 96 23.09 29.04 -17.56
CA PHE A 96 22.85 27.90 -16.67
C PHE A 96 23.73 26.71 -17.07
N SER A 97 24.16 25.97 -16.05
CA SER A 97 24.90 24.73 -16.25
C SER A 97 24.01 23.63 -16.81
N GLU A 98 24.55 22.84 -17.73
CA GLU A 98 23.83 21.72 -18.32
C GLU A 98 24.28 20.40 -17.68
N PRO A 99 23.36 19.47 -17.39
CA PRO A 99 23.73 18.14 -16.90
C PRO A 99 24.58 17.38 -17.91
N THR A 100 25.60 16.70 -17.41
CA THR A 100 26.46 15.79 -18.21
C THR A 100 26.03 14.34 -18.01
N SER A 101 26.50 13.44 -18.90
CA SER A 101 26.26 12.02 -18.75
C SER A 101 26.85 11.48 -17.45
N ALA A 102 28.02 11.98 -17.03
CA ALA A 102 28.63 11.56 -15.76
C ALA A 102 27.78 11.97 -14.56
N MET A 103 27.19 13.17 -14.59
CA MET A 103 26.28 13.62 -13.55
C MET A 103 25.03 12.74 -13.47
N ARG A 104 24.46 12.39 -14.61
CA ARG A 104 23.27 11.54 -14.67
C ARG A 104 23.52 10.15 -14.14
N GLU A 105 24.66 9.55 -14.50
CA GLU A 105 25.05 8.23 -14.00
C GLU A 105 25.26 8.25 -12.49
N ALA A 106 25.92 9.27 -11.97
CA ALA A 106 26.15 9.42 -10.53
C ALA A 106 24.84 9.64 -9.77
N ALA A 107 23.96 10.50 -10.30
CA ALA A 107 22.66 10.77 -9.68
C ALA A 107 21.78 9.51 -9.67
N LEU A 108 21.77 8.75 -10.75
CA LEU A 108 21.02 7.51 -10.84
C LEU A 108 21.53 6.48 -9.83
N ALA A 109 22.84 6.31 -9.69
CA ALA A 109 23.43 5.41 -8.71
C ALA A 109 23.07 5.84 -7.28
N PHE A 110 23.13 7.13 -6.99
CA PHE A 110 22.75 7.68 -5.70
C PHE A 110 21.26 7.40 -5.42
N CYS A 111 20.38 7.70 -6.36
CA CYS A 111 18.93 7.46 -6.19
C CYS A 111 18.62 5.99 -6.01
N ARG A 112 19.27 5.09 -6.72
CA ARG A 112 19.11 3.64 -6.54
C ARG A 112 19.48 3.21 -5.12
N THR A 113 20.59 3.73 -4.60
CA THR A 113 21.02 3.40 -3.23
C THR A 113 20.04 3.90 -2.20
N VAL A 114 19.61 5.16 -2.31
CA VAL A 114 18.66 5.76 -1.38
C VAL A 114 17.32 5.00 -1.41
N ILE A 115 16.79 4.75 -2.60
CA ILE A 115 15.48 4.11 -2.77
C ILE A 115 15.50 2.66 -2.29
N ALA A 116 16.62 1.94 -2.48
CA ALA A 116 16.74 0.57 -1.99
C ALA A 116 16.62 0.47 -0.47
N GLU A 117 17.01 1.51 0.26
CA GLU A 117 16.93 1.55 1.72
C GLU A 117 15.68 2.27 2.23
N TYR A 118 14.96 2.94 1.36
CA TYR A 118 13.76 3.70 1.71
C TYR A 118 12.53 2.80 1.84
N VAL A 119 11.78 2.97 2.91
CA VAL A 119 10.51 2.26 3.10
C VAL A 119 9.39 3.11 2.51
N CYS A 120 8.85 2.67 1.37
CA CYS A 120 7.74 3.36 0.73
C CYS A 120 6.42 2.97 1.40
N TRP A 121 5.70 3.95 1.91
CA TRP A 121 4.38 3.75 2.53
C TRP A 121 3.22 3.98 1.57
N SER A 122 3.49 4.53 0.39
CA SER A 122 2.47 4.63 -0.64
C SER A 122 2.15 3.24 -1.17
N CYS A 123 0.86 2.94 -1.24
CA CYS A 123 0.38 1.64 -1.70
C CYS A 123 -0.57 1.80 -2.87
N GLU A 124 -0.68 0.75 -3.67
CA GLU A 124 -1.64 0.69 -4.76
C GLU A 124 -2.51 -0.55 -4.61
N GLU A 125 -3.74 -0.46 -5.10
CA GLU A 125 -4.68 -1.57 -5.09
C GLU A 125 -4.21 -2.67 -6.04
N VAL A 126 -4.17 -3.90 -5.53
CA VAL A 126 -3.84 -5.08 -6.33
C VAL A 126 -5.10 -5.81 -6.73
N ARG A 127 -6.01 -6.04 -5.79
CA ARG A 127 -7.26 -6.74 -6.06
C ARG A 127 -8.33 -6.42 -5.02
N ARG A 128 -9.56 -6.60 -5.45
CA ARG A 128 -10.73 -6.54 -4.58
C ARG A 128 -11.30 -7.95 -4.43
N GLN A 129 -11.69 -8.28 -3.23
CA GLN A 129 -12.26 -9.59 -2.92
C GLN A 129 -13.60 -9.43 -2.21
N THR A 130 -14.61 -10.08 -2.75
CA THR A 130 -15.94 -10.13 -2.12
C THR A 130 -15.99 -11.29 -1.15
N ILE A 131 -16.38 -11.01 0.09
CA ILE A 131 -16.49 -11.99 1.16
C ILE A 131 -17.97 -12.24 1.43
N THR A 132 -18.38 -13.51 1.42
CA THR A 132 -19.70 -13.92 1.86
C THR A 132 -19.67 -13.96 3.39
N VAL A 133 -20.38 -13.05 4.02
CA VAL A 133 -20.29 -12.80 5.45
C VAL A 133 -20.69 -14.02 6.28
N GLU A 134 -21.80 -14.67 5.95
CA GLU A 134 -22.28 -15.83 6.70
C GLU A 134 -21.22 -16.96 6.72
N HIS A 135 -20.64 -17.24 5.58
CA HIS A 135 -19.59 -18.26 5.46
C HIS A 135 -18.36 -17.90 6.29
N TRP A 136 -17.91 -16.65 6.17
CA TRP A 136 -16.74 -16.18 6.92
C TRP A 136 -16.96 -16.24 8.43
N VAL A 137 -18.15 -15.83 8.91
CA VAL A 137 -18.48 -15.86 10.33
C VAL A 137 -18.51 -17.30 10.86
N LYS A 138 -19.08 -18.23 10.12
CA LYS A 138 -19.11 -19.64 10.52
C LYS A 138 -17.71 -20.22 10.67
N GLU A 139 -16.77 -19.82 9.82
CA GLU A 139 -15.39 -20.32 9.88
C GLU A 139 -14.53 -19.62 10.92
N ASN A 140 -14.72 -18.32 11.11
CA ASN A 140 -13.79 -17.49 11.90
C ASN A 140 -14.36 -17.00 13.21
N ARG A 141 -15.64 -16.70 13.27
CA ARG A 141 -16.31 -16.19 14.48
C ARG A 141 -17.67 -16.85 14.68
N PRO A 142 -17.69 -18.20 14.85
CA PRO A 142 -18.95 -18.90 15.09
C PRO A 142 -19.63 -18.44 16.36
N ASP A 143 -18.88 -17.92 17.34
CA ASP A 143 -19.39 -17.35 18.58
C ASP A 143 -20.41 -16.23 18.36
N TRP A 144 -20.28 -15.47 17.26
CA TRP A 144 -21.22 -14.40 16.95
C TRP A 144 -22.63 -14.89 16.62
N MET A 145 -22.73 -16.13 16.15
CA MET A 145 -23.99 -16.75 15.74
C MET A 145 -24.53 -17.75 16.75
N GLU A 146 -23.85 -17.93 17.88
CA GLU A 146 -24.28 -18.86 18.93
C GLU A 146 -25.36 -18.21 19.78
N GLU A 147 -26.44 -18.97 20.01
CA GLU A 147 -27.46 -18.55 20.96
C GLU A 147 -26.91 -18.71 22.37
N GLN A 148 -26.95 -17.63 23.14
CA GLN A 148 -26.64 -17.69 24.54
C GLN A 148 -27.80 -18.39 25.27
N SER A 149 -27.51 -19.56 25.78
CA SER A 149 -28.44 -20.30 26.64
C SER A 149 -28.52 -19.65 28.01
#